data_eb2870d93c9e4f381760501cfcd53e3d
#
_entry.id   eb2870d93c9e4f381760501cfcd53e3d
#
_cell.length_a   1.000
_cell.length_b   1.000
_cell.length_c   1.000
_cell.angle_alpha   90.00
_cell.angle_beta   90.00
_cell.angle_gamma   90.00
#
_symmetry.space_group_name_H-M   'P 1'
#
loop_
_entity.id
_entity.type
_entity.pdbx_description
1 polymer ?
#
loop_
_entity_poly.entity_id
_entity_poly.type
_entity_poly.pdbx_seq_one_letter_code
_entity_poly.pdbx_strand_id
1 'polypeptide(L)'
;MKENIKYGFGLCKERCFADTFDSIDDLLYFAKRQWDNLDNEYFQEDSQNIIYIGVARSYEPFDFAPSLDEIADSMEDSFYGECNIDDDEIVRVHDKEKAKEEYKAFINKYFELPCTIVCYWIGTYDLKKNEWVEQFKK
;
A
#
# COMPACT_ATOMS: atom_id res chain seq x y z
N MET A 1 11.28 10.49 12.35
CA MET A 1 10.77 10.47 10.97
C MET A 1 9.25 10.57 10.98
N LYS A 2 8.74 11.45 10.16
CA LYS A 2 7.29 11.53 9.98
C LYS A 2 6.83 10.33 9.16
N GLU A 3 5.87 9.61 9.69
CA GLU A 3 5.21 8.59 8.90
C GLU A 3 4.40 9.28 7.79
N ASN A 4 4.50 8.75 6.57
CA ASN A 4 3.70 9.25 5.46
C ASN A 4 2.28 8.67 5.57
N ILE A 5 1.43 9.39 6.26
CA ILE A 5 0.04 8.99 6.44
C ILE A 5 -0.77 9.57 5.28
N LYS A 6 -1.53 8.71 4.63
CA LYS A 6 -2.41 9.09 3.53
C LYS A 6 -3.85 8.72 3.89
N TYR A 7 -4.77 9.41 3.27
CA TYR A 7 -6.21 9.16 3.46
C TYR A 7 -6.82 8.69 2.16
N GLY A 8 -7.79 7.81 2.26
CA GLY A 8 -8.51 7.32 1.09
C GLY A 8 -9.96 7.07 1.43
N PHE A 9 -10.77 6.87 0.40
CA PHE A 9 -12.18 6.60 0.58
C PHE A 9 -12.65 5.46 -0.31
N GLY A 10 -13.76 4.85 0.06
CA GLY A 10 -14.42 3.82 -0.72
C GLY A 10 -15.90 3.82 -0.43
N LEU A 11 -16.66 3.17 -1.30
CA LEU A 11 -18.11 3.00 -1.10
C LEU A 11 -18.39 1.89 -0.10
N CYS A 12 -17.39 1.09 0.22
CA CYS A 12 -17.43 0.04 1.23
C CYS A 12 -16.04 -0.10 1.85
N LYS A 13 -15.91 -0.97 2.84
CA LYS A 13 -14.61 -1.21 3.49
C LYS A 13 -13.74 -2.09 2.60
N GLU A 14 -12.99 -1.46 1.72
CA GLU A 14 -12.06 -2.12 0.83
C GLU A 14 -10.69 -2.28 1.50
N ARG A 15 -9.86 -3.18 0.96
CA ARG A 15 -8.54 -3.46 1.53
C ARG A 15 -7.47 -2.47 1.09
N CYS A 16 -7.72 -1.76 -0.01
CA CYS A 16 -6.76 -0.81 -0.54
C CYS A 16 -7.47 0.34 -1.24
N PHE A 17 -6.73 1.42 -1.41
CA PHE A 17 -7.22 2.62 -2.08
C PHE A 17 -6.54 2.76 -3.45
N ALA A 18 -7.33 3.10 -4.47
CA ALA A 18 -6.78 3.44 -5.78
C ALA A 18 -6.10 4.82 -5.73
N ASP A 19 -6.73 5.76 -5.06
CA ASP A 19 -6.22 7.13 -4.90
C ASP A 19 -6.07 7.46 -3.42
N THR A 20 -5.03 8.24 -3.10
CA THR A 20 -4.80 8.69 -1.73
C THR A 20 -4.62 10.20 -1.70
N PHE A 21 -4.85 10.78 -0.53
CA PHE A 21 -4.83 12.23 -0.31
C PHE A 21 -4.03 12.56 0.94
N ASP A 22 -3.40 13.74 0.93
CA ASP A 22 -2.58 14.18 2.05
C ASP A 22 -3.40 14.64 3.25
N SER A 23 -4.65 15.05 3.01
CA SER A 23 -5.55 15.50 4.06
C SER A 23 -6.97 15.02 3.79
N ILE A 24 -7.78 15.01 4.87
CA ILE A 24 -9.20 14.69 4.75
C ILE A 24 -9.93 15.76 3.93
N ASP A 25 -9.54 17.02 4.07
CA ASP A 25 -10.15 18.10 3.30
C ASP A 25 -9.95 17.91 1.79
N ASP A 26 -8.75 17.54 1.35
CA ASP A 26 -8.47 17.26 -0.05
C ASP A 26 -9.28 16.07 -0.54
N LEU A 27 -9.38 15.03 0.29
CA LEU A 27 -10.17 13.84 -0.01
C LEU A 27 -11.64 14.19 -0.20
N LEU A 28 -12.21 14.98 0.71
CA LEU A 28 -13.62 15.37 0.66
C LEU A 28 -13.92 16.24 -0.56
N TYR A 29 -12.99 17.13 -0.91
CA TYR A 29 -13.15 17.96 -2.11
C TYR A 29 -13.20 17.09 -3.35
N PHE A 30 -12.28 16.12 -3.48
CA PHE A 30 -12.26 15.21 -4.61
C PHE A 30 -13.50 14.31 -4.64
N ALA A 31 -13.85 13.70 -3.49
CA ALA A 31 -14.98 12.79 -3.40
C ALA A 31 -16.30 13.48 -3.75
N LYS A 32 -16.48 14.71 -3.27
CA LYS A 32 -17.69 15.48 -3.57
C LYS A 32 -17.81 15.81 -5.05
N ARG A 33 -16.69 16.18 -5.68
CA ARG A 33 -16.68 16.45 -7.13
C ARG A 33 -17.02 15.19 -7.93
N GLN A 34 -16.49 14.03 -7.52
CA GLN A 34 -16.79 12.78 -8.18
C GLN A 34 -18.24 12.38 -7.98
N TRP A 35 -18.78 12.61 -6.79
CA TRP A 35 -20.18 12.32 -6.49
C TRP A 35 -21.13 13.23 -7.28
N ASP A 36 -20.80 14.51 -7.45
CA ASP A 36 -21.59 15.44 -8.23
C ASP A 36 -21.56 15.10 -9.74
N ASN A 37 -20.51 14.43 -10.18
CA ASN A 37 -20.36 13.97 -11.57
C ASN A 37 -20.69 12.48 -11.68
N LEU A 38 -21.94 12.16 -11.95
CA LEU A 38 -22.45 10.79 -11.95
C LEU A 38 -21.91 9.90 -13.07
N ASP A 39 -21.20 10.48 -14.04
CA ASP A 39 -20.61 9.70 -15.15
C ASP A 39 -19.22 9.14 -14.84
N ASN A 40 -18.71 9.35 -13.63
CA ASN A 40 -17.38 8.90 -13.28
C ASN A 40 -17.35 7.45 -12.77
N GLU A 41 -16.14 6.90 -12.65
CA GLU A 41 -15.93 5.50 -12.27
C GLU A 41 -16.19 5.18 -10.78
N TYR A 42 -16.20 6.20 -9.91
CA TYR A 42 -16.35 5.99 -8.46
C TYR A 42 -17.81 5.89 -8.03
N PHE A 43 -18.68 6.67 -8.66
CA PHE A 43 -20.09 6.75 -8.28
C PHE A 43 -20.95 6.52 -9.51
N GLN A 44 -21.90 5.61 -9.39
CA GLN A 44 -22.86 5.35 -10.42
C GLN A 44 -24.20 6.01 -10.08
N GLU A 45 -25.13 6.00 -11.00
CA GLU A 45 -26.41 6.72 -10.91
C GLU A 45 -27.16 6.48 -9.59
N ASP A 46 -27.12 5.26 -9.08
CA ASP A 46 -27.79 4.90 -7.82
C ASP A 46 -26.85 4.83 -6.63
N SER A 47 -25.64 5.42 -6.76
CA SER A 47 -24.66 5.36 -5.69
C SER A 47 -25.10 6.12 -4.45
N GLN A 48 -24.82 5.53 -3.31
CA GLN A 48 -25.06 6.18 -2.04
C GLN A 48 -24.13 7.37 -1.87
N ASN A 49 -24.61 8.35 -1.12
CA ASN A 49 -23.88 9.57 -0.81
C ASN A 49 -22.93 9.40 0.39
N ILE A 50 -22.91 8.23 0.99
CA ILE A 50 -22.08 7.94 2.18
C ILE A 50 -20.85 7.17 1.74
N ILE A 51 -19.68 7.66 2.16
CA ILE A 51 -18.39 7.04 1.88
C ILE A 51 -17.72 6.63 3.17
N TYR A 52 -16.87 5.59 3.07
CA TYR A 52 -15.98 5.19 4.15
C TYR A 52 -14.64 5.91 3.97
N ILE A 53 -14.15 6.52 5.03
CA ILE A 53 -12.85 7.21 5.01
C ILE A 53 -11.88 6.42 5.89
N GLY A 54 -10.72 6.13 5.35
CA GLY A 54 -9.71 5.36 6.03
C GLY A 54 -8.34 5.96 5.93
N VAL A 55 -7.42 5.37 6.68
CA VAL A 55 -6.02 5.77 6.72
C VAL A 55 -5.17 4.65 6.18
N ALA A 56 -4.21 5.01 5.35
CA ALA A 56 -3.24 4.09 4.81
C ALA A 56 -1.84 4.65 5.01
N ARG A 57 -0.87 3.75 5.15
CA ARG A 57 0.54 4.14 5.17
C ARG A 57 1.07 4.06 3.75
N SER A 58 2.00 4.94 3.46
CA SER A 58 2.76 4.87 2.22
C SER A 58 3.83 3.81 2.38
N TYR A 59 3.75 2.76 1.58
CA TYR A 59 4.74 1.69 1.56
C TYR A 59 5.60 1.81 0.31
N GLU A 60 6.85 1.38 0.43
CA GLU A 60 7.74 1.23 -0.71
C GLU A 60 7.70 -0.24 -1.17
N PRO A 61 7.92 -0.52 -2.46
CA PRO A 61 7.99 -1.91 -2.93
C PRO A 61 8.99 -2.75 -2.12
N PHE A 62 10.09 -2.15 -1.68
CA PHE A 62 11.11 -2.83 -0.88
C PHE A 62 10.54 -3.39 0.44
N ASP A 63 9.50 -2.75 1.01
CA ASP A 63 8.88 -3.21 2.26
C ASP A 63 8.30 -4.62 2.13
N PHE A 64 7.99 -5.05 0.92
CA PHE A 64 7.40 -6.37 0.64
C PHE A 64 8.36 -7.31 -0.06
N ALA A 65 9.60 -6.87 -0.29
CA ALA A 65 10.59 -7.68 -0.98
C ALA A 65 11.23 -8.68 -0.03
N PRO A 66 11.67 -9.86 -0.54
CA PRO A 66 12.44 -10.79 0.27
C PRO A 66 13.72 -10.15 0.78
N SER A 67 14.19 -10.55 1.94
CA SER A 67 15.48 -10.07 2.45
C SER A 67 16.62 -10.68 1.63
N LEU A 68 17.80 -10.09 1.71
CA LEU A 68 18.99 -10.63 1.05
C LEU A 68 19.32 -12.04 1.60
N ASP A 69 19.08 -12.27 2.89
CA ASP A 69 19.32 -13.58 3.49
C ASP A 69 18.34 -14.62 2.93
N GLU A 70 17.07 -14.25 2.72
CA GLU A 70 16.10 -15.14 2.07
C GLU A 70 16.48 -15.46 0.63
N ILE A 71 17.00 -14.46 -0.09
CA ILE A 71 17.49 -14.67 -1.47
C ILE A 71 18.67 -15.61 -1.47
N ALA A 72 19.63 -15.43 -0.55
CA ALA A 72 20.79 -16.30 -0.42
C ALA A 72 20.37 -17.74 -0.11
N ASP A 73 19.41 -17.93 0.80
CA ASP A 73 18.88 -19.25 1.14
C ASP A 73 18.24 -19.92 -0.06
N SER A 74 17.49 -19.17 -0.85
CA SER A 74 16.85 -19.66 -2.07
C SER A 74 17.88 -20.08 -3.11
N MET A 75 18.98 -19.33 -3.22
CA MET A 75 20.07 -19.65 -4.11
C MET A 75 20.80 -20.90 -3.67
N GLU A 76 20.98 -21.10 -2.34
CA GLU A 76 21.58 -22.31 -1.80
C GLU A 76 20.76 -23.54 -2.17
N ASP A 77 19.44 -23.48 -2.00
CA ASP A 77 18.55 -24.60 -2.34
C ASP A 77 18.69 -24.98 -3.81
N SER A 78 18.75 -23.99 -4.69
CA SER A 78 18.94 -24.24 -6.12
C SER A 78 20.32 -24.83 -6.42
N PHE A 79 21.36 -24.32 -5.75
CA PHE A 79 22.73 -24.75 -5.94
C PHE A 79 22.91 -26.20 -5.50
N TYR A 80 22.41 -26.56 -4.31
CA TYR A 80 22.49 -27.93 -3.79
C TYR A 80 21.68 -28.92 -4.61
N GLY A 81 20.61 -28.43 -5.25
CA GLY A 81 19.82 -29.29 -6.17
C GLY A 81 20.58 -29.64 -7.42
N GLU A 82 21.50 -28.80 -7.90
CA GLU A 82 22.30 -29.03 -9.08
C GLU A 82 23.65 -29.70 -8.78
N CYS A 83 24.22 -29.37 -7.61
CA CYS A 83 25.56 -29.81 -7.23
C CYS A 83 25.50 -30.62 -5.95
N ASN A 84 26.08 -31.83 -5.97
CA ASN A 84 26.12 -32.70 -4.80
C ASN A 84 27.31 -32.26 -3.90
N ILE A 85 27.13 -31.19 -3.11
CA ILE A 85 28.16 -30.62 -2.28
C ILE A 85 27.82 -30.78 -0.79
N ASP A 86 28.81 -30.68 0.08
CA ASP A 86 28.65 -30.73 1.53
C ASP A 86 27.78 -29.60 2.06
N ASP A 87 26.92 -29.90 3.05
CA ASP A 87 25.97 -28.95 3.65
C ASP A 87 26.61 -27.80 4.39
N ASP A 88 27.94 -27.80 4.55
CA ASP A 88 28.65 -26.74 5.28
C ASP A 88 28.93 -25.49 4.44
N GLU A 89 28.69 -25.55 3.14
CA GLU A 89 28.92 -24.40 2.28
C GLU A 89 27.65 -23.59 2.12
N ILE A 90 27.76 -22.29 2.31
CA ILE A 90 26.63 -21.35 2.25
C ILE A 90 26.87 -20.30 1.19
N VAL A 91 25.79 -19.82 0.61
CA VAL A 91 25.83 -18.66 -0.28
C VAL A 91 26.01 -17.42 0.58
N ARG A 92 26.99 -16.58 0.24
CA ARG A 92 27.31 -15.39 1.02
C ARG A 92 26.99 -14.13 0.26
N VAL A 93 26.54 -13.14 1.00
CA VAL A 93 26.33 -11.78 0.49
C VAL A 93 27.58 -10.96 0.86
N HIS A 94 28.30 -10.46 -0.16
CA HIS A 94 29.45 -9.58 0.08
C HIS A 94 28.97 -8.17 0.35
N ASP A 95 29.63 -7.48 1.29
CA ASP A 95 29.31 -6.11 1.65
C ASP A 95 27.80 -5.91 1.86
N LYS A 96 27.28 -6.53 2.90
CA LYS A 96 25.83 -6.58 3.17
C LYS A 96 25.16 -5.22 3.19
N GLU A 97 25.80 -4.20 3.78
CA GLU A 97 25.22 -2.86 3.87
C GLU A 97 25.06 -2.23 2.49
N LYS A 98 26.09 -2.29 1.69
CA LYS A 98 26.07 -1.75 0.33
C LYS A 98 25.12 -2.54 -0.56
N ALA A 99 25.15 -3.87 -0.43
CA ALA A 99 24.24 -4.74 -1.19
C ALA A 99 22.77 -4.43 -0.86
N LYS A 100 22.47 -4.19 0.41
CA LYS A 100 21.11 -3.85 0.84
C LYS A 100 20.67 -2.52 0.26
N GLU A 101 21.55 -1.50 0.28
CA GLU A 101 21.24 -0.20 -0.30
C GLU A 101 20.96 -0.29 -1.79
N GLU A 102 21.81 -1.00 -2.53
CA GLU A 102 21.64 -1.18 -3.97
C GLU A 102 20.40 -2.00 -4.29
N TYR A 103 20.13 -3.03 -3.50
CA TYR A 103 18.94 -3.86 -3.65
C TYR A 103 17.67 -3.04 -3.42
N LYS A 104 17.64 -2.25 -2.34
CA LYS A 104 16.51 -1.36 -2.04
C LYS A 104 16.26 -0.39 -3.18
N ALA A 105 17.32 0.24 -3.68
CA ALA A 105 17.22 1.19 -4.79
C ALA A 105 16.67 0.51 -6.04
N PHE A 106 17.14 -0.71 -6.33
CA PHE A 106 16.68 -1.50 -7.47
C PHE A 106 15.19 -1.84 -7.36
N ILE A 107 14.78 -2.37 -6.20
CA ILE A 107 13.39 -2.77 -6.00
C ILE A 107 12.45 -1.55 -6.10
N ASN A 108 12.80 -0.45 -5.43
CA ASN A 108 11.94 0.74 -5.45
C ASN A 108 11.91 1.42 -6.82
N LYS A 109 12.95 1.23 -7.64
CA LYS A 109 13.02 1.82 -8.98
C LYS A 109 12.18 1.05 -10.01
N TYR A 110 12.23 -0.27 -9.95
CA TYR A 110 11.67 -1.12 -11.01
C TYR A 110 10.36 -1.81 -10.65
N PHE A 111 9.96 -1.78 -9.39
CA PHE A 111 8.72 -2.40 -8.94
C PHE A 111 7.76 -1.33 -8.45
N GLU A 112 6.48 -1.53 -8.75
CA GLU A 112 5.43 -0.60 -8.38
C GLU A 112 4.33 -1.36 -7.67
N LEU A 113 3.84 -0.80 -6.55
CA LEU A 113 2.73 -1.41 -5.82
C LEU A 113 1.42 -1.10 -6.54
N PRO A 114 0.49 -2.07 -6.63
CA PRO A 114 -0.75 -1.88 -7.37
C PRO A 114 -1.72 -0.89 -6.72
N CYS A 115 -1.62 -0.70 -5.40
CA CYS A 115 -2.50 0.19 -4.66
C CYS A 115 -1.92 0.46 -3.28
N THR A 116 -2.56 1.37 -2.54
CA THR A 116 -2.17 1.67 -1.16
C THR A 116 -3.05 0.89 -0.19
N ILE A 117 -2.41 0.19 0.74
CA ILE A 117 -3.10 -0.70 1.68
C ILE A 117 -3.74 0.10 2.81
N VAL A 118 -5.01 -0.20 3.08
CA VAL A 118 -5.73 0.44 4.18
C VAL A 118 -5.23 -0.12 5.51
N CYS A 119 -4.84 0.78 6.41
CA CYS A 119 -4.42 0.42 7.77
C CYS A 119 -5.61 0.30 8.69
N TYR A 120 -6.49 1.29 8.68
CA TYR A 120 -7.73 1.26 9.47
C TYR A 120 -8.72 2.28 8.91
N TRP A 121 -10.00 2.08 9.24
CA TRP A 121 -11.07 2.99 8.84
C TRP A 121 -11.37 3.94 10.00
N ILE A 122 -11.59 5.22 9.68
CA ILE A 122 -11.84 6.25 10.69
C ILE A 122 -13.31 6.65 10.78
N GLY A 123 -14.10 6.37 9.77
CA GLY A 123 -15.53 6.67 9.85
C GLY A 123 -16.23 6.68 8.52
N THR A 124 -17.49 7.09 8.56
CA THR A 124 -18.30 7.30 7.37
C THR A 124 -18.72 8.76 7.28
N TYR A 125 -18.79 9.27 6.05
CA TYR A 125 -19.08 10.67 5.79
C TYR A 125 -20.21 10.81 4.76
N ASP A 126 -21.13 11.70 5.01
CA ASP A 126 -22.25 11.99 4.12
C ASP A 126 -21.90 13.17 3.20
N LEU A 127 -21.70 12.90 1.93
CA LEU A 127 -21.32 13.90 0.94
C LEU A 127 -22.47 14.88 0.65
N LYS A 128 -23.71 14.44 0.82
CA LYS A 128 -24.86 15.28 0.58
C LYS A 128 -25.05 16.31 1.70
N LYS A 129 -24.91 15.86 2.95
CA LYS A 129 -25.07 16.71 4.13
C LYS A 129 -23.78 17.40 4.57
N ASN A 130 -22.62 16.96 4.01
CA ASN A 130 -21.29 17.48 4.36
C ASN A 130 -20.98 17.31 5.85
N GLU A 131 -21.29 16.14 6.40
CA GLU A 131 -21.05 15.85 7.81
C GLU A 131 -20.68 14.38 8.03
N TRP A 132 -19.99 14.10 9.14
CA TRP A 132 -19.69 12.73 9.55
C TRP A 132 -20.97 12.04 9.99
N VAL A 133 -21.18 10.81 9.50
CA VAL A 133 -22.28 9.95 9.95
C VAL A 133 -21.85 9.20 11.19
N GLU A 134 -20.64 8.63 11.17
CA GLU A 134 -20.10 7.85 12.26
C GLU A 134 -18.59 7.98 12.27
N GLN A 135 -18.01 8.09 13.46
CA GLN A 135 -16.56 8.06 13.63
C GLN A 135 -16.21 6.81 14.43
N PHE A 136 -15.31 5.99 13.87
CA PHE A 136 -14.92 4.75 14.50
C PHE A 136 -13.83 4.99 15.53
N LYS A 137 -13.91 4.31 16.65
CA LYS A 137 -12.85 4.35 17.64
C LYS A 137 -11.72 3.42 17.21
N LYS A 138 -10.51 3.86 17.46
CA LYS A 138 -9.35 3.02 17.24
C LYS A 138 -9.38 1.82 18.16
#